data_cdc500409cc2f65fed2d04fc8b150f53
#
_entry.id   cdc500409cc2f65fed2d04fc8b150f53
#
_cell.length_a   1.000
_cell.length_b   1.000
_cell.length_c   1.000
_cell.angle_alpha   90.00
_cell.angle_beta   90.00
_cell.angle_gamma   90.00
#
_symmetry.space_group_name_H-M   'P 1'
#
loop_
_entity.id
_entity.type
_entity.pdbx_description
1 polymer ?
#
loop_
_entity_poly.entity_id
_entity_poly.type
_entity_poly.pdbx_seq_one_letter_code
_entity_poly.pdbx_strand_id
1 'polypeptide(L)'
;MKLIVGLGNPGDKFESTRHNAGFWLVERFAAQTGTVLRKDAKFQALVGRHEASGAWLLLPQNFMNASGRPVQMLASFFKIAPADILVAHDELDFPPGTVRMKQGGGAAGHNGLKDISARLGGHDYWRLRIGIGHPGDRNAVTEYVLHKPSQEERAEVDAAMARALDVLPLVLAGDPQGAMLKLHTTPEPVAKAEKPQRPEPSAKADKAGKPPKLEKPQPGTKAEKSGKPAKADKVEASADPSKAGKSGGIGSFFKKFLPDSDPARKK
;
A
#
# COMPACT_ATOMS: atom_id res chain seq x y z
N MET A 1 -6.38 -13.81 -14.15
CA MET A 1 -5.65 -13.32 -12.96
C MET A 1 -5.11 -14.52 -12.20
N LYS A 2 -3.85 -14.45 -11.72
CA LYS A 2 -3.20 -15.58 -11.04
C LYS A 2 -2.86 -15.30 -9.57
N LEU A 3 -2.86 -14.03 -9.17
CA LEU A 3 -2.55 -13.62 -7.80
C LEU A 3 -3.44 -12.45 -7.38
N ILE A 4 -4.10 -12.59 -6.24
CA ILE A 4 -4.82 -11.51 -5.55
C ILE A 4 -4.08 -11.21 -4.25
N VAL A 5 -3.67 -9.96 -4.08
CA VAL A 5 -2.95 -9.45 -2.92
C VAL A 5 -3.85 -8.51 -2.15
N GLY A 6 -4.01 -8.72 -0.86
CA GLY A 6 -4.58 -7.72 0.04
C GLY A 6 -3.45 -6.98 0.76
N LEU A 7 -3.49 -5.65 0.81
CA LEU A 7 -2.55 -4.85 1.58
C LEU A 7 -3.10 -4.56 2.98
N GLY A 8 -2.21 -4.60 3.96
CA GLY A 8 -2.49 -4.36 5.37
C GLY A 8 -1.23 -4.53 6.22
N ASN A 9 -1.32 -4.16 7.50
CA ASN A 9 -0.29 -4.43 8.51
C ASN A 9 -0.70 -5.62 9.37
N PRO A 10 0.23 -6.53 9.69
CA PRO A 10 -0.05 -7.66 10.55
C PRO A 10 -0.17 -7.25 12.03
N GLY A 11 -0.94 -8.03 12.78
CA GLY A 11 -1.12 -7.91 14.22
C GLY A 11 -2.40 -7.20 14.62
N ASP A 12 -2.96 -7.61 15.77
CA ASP A 12 -4.30 -7.28 16.27
C ASP A 12 -4.57 -5.76 16.35
N LYS A 13 -3.55 -4.98 16.70
CA LYS A 13 -3.66 -3.52 16.77
C LYS A 13 -3.96 -2.83 15.44
N PHE A 14 -3.69 -3.48 14.32
CA PHE A 14 -3.93 -2.95 12.98
C PHE A 14 -5.15 -3.55 12.29
N GLU A 15 -5.68 -4.65 12.79
CA GLU A 15 -6.75 -5.43 12.17
C GLU A 15 -7.96 -4.57 11.77
N SER A 16 -8.35 -3.64 12.63
CA SER A 16 -9.51 -2.75 12.40
C SER A 16 -9.17 -1.42 11.74
N THR A 17 -7.91 -1.16 11.37
CA THR A 17 -7.51 0.13 10.80
C THR A 17 -7.82 0.25 9.31
N ARG A 18 -8.07 1.49 8.82
CA ARG A 18 -8.37 1.77 7.40
C ARG A 18 -7.31 1.21 6.46
N HIS A 19 -6.05 1.18 6.89
CA HIS A 19 -4.92 0.68 6.10
C HIS A 19 -4.97 -0.84 5.85
N ASN A 20 -5.87 -1.54 6.53
CA ASN A 20 -6.11 -2.98 6.36
C ASN A 20 -7.30 -3.29 5.43
N ALA A 21 -7.84 -2.31 4.72
CA ALA A 21 -8.95 -2.52 3.80
C ALA A 21 -8.68 -3.60 2.73
N GLY A 22 -7.42 -3.71 2.27
CA GLY A 22 -7.01 -4.77 1.37
C GLY A 22 -7.06 -6.16 2.01
N PHE A 23 -6.64 -6.29 3.28
CA PHE A 23 -6.75 -7.54 4.05
C PHE A 23 -8.21 -7.94 4.19
N TRP A 24 -9.09 -7.02 4.63
CA TRP A 24 -10.51 -7.32 4.83
C TRP A 24 -11.17 -7.88 3.57
N LEU A 25 -10.86 -7.34 2.40
CA LEU A 25 -11.41 -7.84 1.14
C LEU A 25 -10.98 -9.28 0.85
N VAL A 26 -9.66 -9.55 0.93
CA VAL A 26 -9.12 -10.87 0.58
C VAL A 26 -9.52 -11.93 1.59
N GLU A 27 -9.59 -11.59 2.88
CA GLU A 27 -10.11 -12.48 3.92
C GLU A 27 -11.58 -12.84 3.71
N ARG A 28 -12.42 -11.85 3.35
CA ARG A 28 -13.83 -12.12 3.00
C ARG A 28 -13.95 -13.00 1.76
N PHE A 29 -13.17 -12.71 0.74
CA PHE A 29 -13.16 -13.56 -0.45
C PHE A 29 -12.73 -14.99 -0.13
N ALA A 30 -11.69 -15.14 0.67
CA ALA A 30 -11.22 -16.44 1.13
C ALA A 30 -12.31 -17.19 1.92
N ALA A 31 -13.00 -16.50 2.85
CA ALA A 31 -14.09 -17.08 3.62
C ALA A 31 -15.28 -17.50 2.75
N GLN A 32 -15.71 -16.67 1.78
CA GLN A 32 -16.81 -16.96 0.87
C GLN A 32 -16.53 -18.15 -0.05
N THR A 33 -15.25 -18.35 -0.41
CA THR A 33 -14.83 -19.41 -1.34
C THR A 33 -14.28 -20.66 -0.64
N GLY A 34 -14.27 -20.68 0.69
CA GLY A 34 -13.69 -21.77 1.47
C GLY A 34 -12.16 -21.89 1.33
N THR A 35 -11.51 -20.83 0.83
CA THR A 35 -10.05 -20.83 0.66
C THR A 35 -9.37 -20.63 2.01
N VAL A 36 -8.58 -21.60 2.45
CA VAL A 36 -7.85 -21.51 3.72
C VAL A 36 -6.56 -20.73 3.55
N LEU A 37 -6.44 -19.59 4.23
CA LEU A 37 -5.22 -18.81 4.31
C LEU A 37 -4.33 -19.38 5.42
N ARG A 38 -3.09 -19.77 5.07
CA ARG A 38 -2.12 -20.34 6.01
C ARG A 38 -0.81 -19.54 5.99
N LYS A 39 -0.18 -19.44 7.15
CA LYS A 39 1.12 -18.78 7.26
C LYS A 39 2.16 -19.58 6.51
N ASP A 40 2.83 -18.92 5.57
CA ASP A 40 3.93 -19.46 4.80
C ASP A 40 5.19 -18.61 5.04
N ALA A 41 6.14 -19.16 5.79
CA ALA A 41 7.38 -18.49 6.14
C ALA A 41 8.27 -18.23 4.90
N LYS A 42 8.18 -19.09 3.87
CA LYS A 42 8.91 -18.92 2.62
C LYS A 42 8.51 -17.62 1.92
N PHE A 43 7.22 -17.30 1.91
CA PHE A 43 6.70 -16.11 1.26
C PHE A 43 6.48 -14.94 2.23
N GLN A 44 6.70 -15.15 3.53
CA GLN A 44 6.48 -14.13 4.57
C GLN A 44 5.04 -13.56 4.52
N ALA A 45 4.05 -14.42 4.28
CA ALA A 45 2.67 -14.05 4.04
C ALA A 45 1.70 -15.10 4.59
N LEU A 46 0.42 -14.73 4.76
CA LEU A 46 -0.65 -15.71 4.71
C LEU A 46 -0.96 -15.98 3.24
N VAL A 47 -1.00 -17.25 2.86
CA VAL A 47 -1.19 -17.69 1.48
C VAL A 47 -2.28 -18.75 1.42
N GLY A 48 -3.16 -18.65 0.44
CA GLY A 48 -4.15 -19.64 0.11
C GLY A 48 -4.27 -19.84 -1.40
N ARG A 49 -4.71 -21.01 -1.82
CA ARG A 49 -4.99 -21.26 -3.23
C ARG A 49 -6.48 -21.42 -3.42
N HIS A 50 -7.06 -20.56 -4.25
CA HIS A 50 -8.46 -20.67 -4.64
C HIS A 50 -8.62 -21.82 -5.63
N GLU A 51 -9.27 -22.90 -5.21
CA GLU A 51 -9.31 -24.16 -5.97
C GLU A 51 -9.98 -24.03 -7.33
N ALA A 52 -11.11 -23.31 -7.38
CA ALA A 52 -11.89 -23.20 -8.62
C ALA A 52 -11.13 -22.49 -9.76
N SER A 53 -10.27 -21.50 -9.47
CA SER A 53 -9.51 -20.77 -10.50
C SER A 53 -8.02 -21.11 -10.51
N GLY A 54 -7.52 -21.76 -9.47
CA GLY A 54 -6.09 -21.99 -9.27
C GLY A 54 -5.30 -20.74 -8.90
N ALA A 55 -5.96 -19.59 -8.67
CA ALA A 55 -5.31 -18.35 -8.30
C ALA A 55 -4.81 -18.39 -6.84
N TRP A 56 -3.74 -17.65 -6.58
CA TRP A 56 -3.19 -17.44 -5.25
C TRP A 56 -3.82 -16.23 -4.58
N LEU A 57 -4.11 -16.35 -3.29
CA LEU A 57 -4.45 -15.25 -2.38
C LEU A 57 -3.25 -15.01 -1.48
N LEU A 58 -2.89 -13.75 -1.25
CA LEU A 58 -1.71 -13.38 -0.47
C LEU A 58 -1.97 -12.17 0.41
N LEU A 59 -1.68 -12.30 1.72
CA LEU A 59 -1.67 -11.22 2.70
C LEU A 59 -0.26 -11.09 3.26
N PRO A 60 0.52 -10.06 2.90
CA PRO A 60 1.86 -9.83 3.42
C PRO A 60 1.88 -9.81 4.95
N GLN A 61 2.83 -10.48 5.60
CA GLN A 61 3.00 -10.46 7.05
C GLN A 61 4.17 -9.57 7.48
N ASN A 62 4.54 -8.63 6.62
CA ASN A 62 5.47 -7.54 6.88
C ASN A 62 4.67 -6.24 7.04
N PHE A 63 5.30 -5.19 7.60
CA PHE A 63 4.68 -3.88 7.61
C PHE A 63 4.46 -3.34 6.20
N MET A 64 3.50 -2.43 6.05
CA MET A 64 3.03 -1.89 4.77
C MET A 64 4.17 -1.50 3.81
N ASN A 65 5.20 -0.83 4.29
CA ASN A 65 6.36 -0.38 3.50
C ASN A 65 7.30 -1.52 3.03
N ALA A 66 7.02 -2.76 3.40
CA ALA A 66 7.76 -3.96 2.99
C ALA A 66 6.84 -5.02 2.35
N SER A 67 5.64 -4.63 1.90
CA SER A 67 4.64 -5.54 1.30
C SER A 67 5.06 -6.11 -0.05
N GLY A 68 5.93 -5.42 -0.77
CA GLY A 68 6.36 -5.87 -2.11
C GLY A 68 7.24 -7.11 -2.08
N ARG A 69 7.99 -7.35 -0.99
CA ARG A 69 8.86 -8.53 -0.89
C ARG A 69 8.07 -9.84 -0.91
N PRO A 70 7.04 -10.06 -0.09
CA PRO A 70 6.18 -11.24 -0.19
C PRO A 70 5.57 -11.43 -1.58
N VAL A 71 5.08 -10.34 -2.18
CA VAL A 71 4.47 -10.37 -3.52
C VAL A 71 5.48 -10.82 -4.56
N GLN A 72 6.69 -10.24 -4.58
CA GLN A 72 7.75 -10.60 -5.51
C GLN A 72 8.18 -12.06 -5.34
N MET A 73 8.36 -12.52 -4.07
CA MET A 73 8.79 -13.90 -3.79
C MET A 73 7.80 -14.92 -4.34
N LEU A 74 6.49 -14.72 -4.11
CA LEU A 74 5.47 -15.63 -4.62
C LEU A 74 5.33 -15.51 -6.14
N ALA A 75 5.27 -14.31 -6.69
CA ALA A 75 5.15 -14.09 -8.12
C ALA A 75 6.31 -14.70 -8.90
N SER A 76 7.55 -14.52 -8.43
CA SER A 76 8.75 -15.11 -9.04
C SER A 76 8.74 -16.62 -8.97
N PHE A 77 8.35 -17.20 -7.83
CA PHE A 77 8.34 -18.65 -7.64
C PHE A 77 7.33 -19.35 -8.56
N PHE A 78 6.13 -18.77 -8.73
CA PHE A 78 5.09 -19.32 -9.60
C PHE A 78 5.10 -18.72 -11.01
N LYS A 79 6.11 -17.91 -11.36
CA LYS A 79 6.26 -17.26 -12.66
C LYS A 79 5.01 -16.46 -13.06
N ILE A 80 4.46 -15.68 -12.12
CA ILE A 80 3.30 -14.84 -12.32
C ILE A 80 3.77 -13.47 -12.84
N ALA A 81 3.27 -13.09 -14.01
CA ALA A 81 3.57 -11.77 -14.58
C ALA A 81 2.85 -10.65 -13.79
N PRO A 82 3.41 -9.42 -13.72
CA PRO A 82 2.73 -8.30 -13.06
C PRO A 82 1.31 -8.07 -13.55
N ALA A 83 1.05 -8.17 -14.85
CA ALA A 83 -0.29 -8.02 -15.44
C ALA A 83 -1.31 -9.07 -14.94
N ASP A 84 -0.85 -10.17 -14.34
CA ASP A 84 -1.68 -11.22 -13.74
C ASP A 84 -1.89 -11.03 -12.22
N ILE A 85 -1.46 -9.89 -11.66
CA ILE A 85 -1.58 -9.57 -10.23
C ILE A 85 -2.67 -8.51 -10.03
N LEU A 86 -3.59 -8.75 -9.08
CA LEU A 86 -4.52 -7.76 -8.56
C LEU A 86 -4.13 -7.40 -7.13
N VAL A 87 -3.92 -6.11 -6.84
CA VAL A 87 -3.62 -5.60 -5.51
C VAL A 87 -4.81 -4.81 -4.98
N ALA A 88 -5.44 -5.28 -3.90
CA ALA A 88 -6.47 -4.58 -3.15
C ALA A 88 -5.83 -3.72 -2.07
N HIS A 89 -6.22 -2.44 -2.00
CA HIS A 89 -5.66 -1.48 -1.06
C HIS A 89 -6.64 -0.36 -0.72
N ASP A 90 -6.40 0.34 0.37
CA ASP A 90 -7.09 1.56 0.74
C ASP A 90 -6.73 2.73 -0.19
N GLU A 91 -7.71 3.61 -0.44
CA GLU A 91 -7.58 4.76 -1.32
C GLU A 91 -8.12 6.01 -0.66
N LEU A 92 -7.24 7.01 -0.48
CA LEU A 92 -7.57 8.27 0.16
C LEU A 92 -8.40 9.20 -0.75
N ASP A 93 -8.20 9.11 -2.07
CA ASP A 93 -8.86 9.98 -3.05
C ASP A 93 -10.34 9.67 -3.23
N PHE A 94 -10.84 8.59 -2.63
CA PHE A 94 -12.22 8.16 -2.73
C PHE A 94 -12.91 8.18 -1.37
N PRO A 95 -14.15 8.68 -1.29
CA PRO A 95 -14.93 8.57 -0.07
C PRO A 95 -15.22 7.10 0.29
N PRO A 96 -15.51 6.79 1.57
CA PRO A 96 -16.07 5.49 1.95
C PRO A 96 -17.27 5.14 1.08
N GLY A 97 -17.46 3.86 0.78
CA GLY A 97 -18.52 3.43 -0.14
C GLY A 97 -18.12 3.40 -1.61
N THR A 98 -17.01 4.01 -2.00
CA THR A 98 -16.51 3.96 -3.38
C THR A 98 -15.48 2.85 -3.55
N VAL A 99 -15.60 2.09 -4.63
CA VAL A 99 -14.60 1.10 -5.05
C VAL A 99 -14.38 1.16 -6.56
N ARG A 100 -13.13 1.15 -6.99
CA ARG A 100 -12.76 1.23 -8.41
C ARG A 100 -11.63 0.26 -8.73
N MET A 101 -11.65 -0.27 -9.95
CA MET A 101 -10.53 -1.02 -10.52
C MET A 101 -9.73 -0.14 -11.48
N LYS A 102 -8.43 -0.39 -11.56
CA LYS A 102 -7.51 0.28 -12.49
C LYS A 102 -6.32 -0.61 -12.77
N GLN A 103 -5.82 -0.60 -14.01
CA GLN A 103 -4.52 -1.14 -14.34
C GLN A 103 -3.46 -0.05 -14.29
N GLY A 104 -2.32 -0.33 -13.71
CA GLY A 104 -1.19 0.60 -13.65
C GLY A 104 -1.41 1.85 -12.81
N GLY A 105 -0.60 2.87 -13.05
CA GLY A 105 -0.66 4.19 -12.40
C GLY A 105 0.28 4.36 -11.20
N GLY A 106 0.47 5.61 -10.75
CA GLY A 106 1.34 5.97 -9.62
C GLY A 106 0.82 5.49 -8.26
N ALA A 107 1.68 5.44 -7.26
CA ALA A 107 1.36 4.93 -5.93
C ALA A 107 0.60 5.92 -5.03
N ALA A 108 0.39 7.17 -5.45
CA ALA A 108 -0.34 8.22 -4.70
C ALA A 108 0.06 8.33 -3.21
N GLY A 109 1.32 8.11 -2.89
CA GLY A 109 1.81 8.13 -1.50
C GLY A 109 1.70 6.81 -0.75
N HIS A 110 0.93 5.82 -1.22
CA HIS A 110 0.71 4.56 -0.55
C HIS A 110 1.99 3.71 -0.50
N ASN A 111 2.53 3.48 0.72
CA ASN A 111 3.84 2.84 0.90
C ASN A 111 3.89 1.39 0.41
N GLY A 112 2.80 0.64 0.56
CA GLY A 112 2.72 -0.74 0.06
C GLY A 112 2.79 -0.80 -1.47
N LEU A 113 2.09 0.09 -2.18
CA LEU A 113 2.16 0.17 -3.64
C LEU A 113 3.54 0.62 -4.13
N LYS A 114 4.20 1.54 -3.41
CA LYS A 114 5.58 1.95 -3.74
C LYS A 114 6.54 0.76 -3.69
N ASP A 115 6.49 -0.03 -2.60
CA ASP A 115 7.38 -1.19 -2.44
C ASP A 115 7.07 -2.30 -3.45
N ILE A 116 5.77 -2.57 -3.73
CA ILE A 116 5.38 -3.54 -4.77
C ILE A 116 5.93 -3.10 -6.13
N SER A 117 5.70 -1.84 -6.53
CA SER A 117 6.15 -1.33 -7.84
C SER A 117 7.67 -1.36 -7.98
N ALA A 118 8.41 -1.00 -6.92
CA ALA A 118 9.86 -1.06 -6.91
C ALA A 118 10.38 -2.49 -7.10
N ARG A 119 9.74 -3.49 -6.47
CA ARG A 119 10.17 -4.89 -6.53
C ARG A 119 9.73 -5.64 -7.76
N LEU A 120 8.58 -5.27 -8.34
CA LEU A 120 8.10 -5.85 -9.61
C LEU A 120 8.73 -5.17 -10.83
N GLY A 121 9.48 -4.07 -10.63
CA GLY A 121 10.13 -3.32 -11.71
C GLY A 121 9.18 -2.46 -12.53
N GLY A 122 7.99 -2.13 -11.99
CA GLY A 122 7.01 -1.32 -12.70
C GLY A 122 5.64 -1.27 -12.03
N HIS A 123 4.71 -0.62 -12.72
CA HIS A 123 3.36 -0.38 -12.22
C HIS A 123 2.29 -1.19 -12.99
N ASP A 124 2.70 -2.11 -13.86
CA ASP A 124 1.78 -2.84 -14.76
C ASP A 124 1.10 -4.02 -14.06
N TYR A 125 0.38 -3.71 -12.99
CA TYR A 125 -0.50 -4.62 -12.28
C TYR A 125 -1.85 -3.98 -12.04
N TRP A 126 -2.88 -4.80 -11.79
CA TRP A 126 -4.22 -4.36 -11.49
C TRP A 126 -4.35 -3.92 -10.04
N ARG A 127 -5.19 -2.94 -9.80
CA ARG A 127 -5.50 -2.40 -8.47
C ARG A 127 -6.98 -2.40 -8.24
N LEU A 128 -7.39 -2.83 -7.06
CA LEU A 128 -8.72 -2.63 -6.52
C LEU A 128 -8.60 -1.58 -5.42
N ARG A 129 -9.08 -0.39 -5.71
CA ARG A 129 -8.96 0.81 -4.88
C ARG A 129 -10.21 0.94 -4.03
N ILE A 130 -10.07 0.78 -2.71
CA ILE A 130 -11.17 0.82 -1.74
C ILE A 130 -11.13 2.19 -1.07
N GLY A 131 -12.15 3.02 -1.29
CA GLY A 131 -12.25 4.35 -0.72
C GLY A 131 -12.38 4.31 0.80
N ILE A 132 -11.54 5.11 1.46
CA ILE A 132 -11.54 5.27 2.92
C ILE A 132 -11.69 6.73 3.35
N GLY A 133 -11.78 7.67 2.40
CA GLY A 133 -11.80 9.10 2.65
C GLY A 133 -10.42 9.70 2.95
N HIS A 134 -10.39 11.03 3.11
CA HIS A 134 -9.15 11.79 3.33
C HIS A 134 -9.32 12.72 4.55
N PRO A 135 -8.33 12.85 5.43
CA PRO A 135 -8.43 13.68 6.64
C PRO A 135 -8.40 15.19 6.37
N GLY A 136 -8.19 15.61 5.10
CA GLY A 136 -8.06 17.03 4.74
C GLY A 136 -6.63 17.58 4.88
N ASP A 137 -5.86 17.12 5.86
CA ASP A 137 -4.46 17.51 6.08
C ASP A 137 -3.52 16.35 5.71
N ARG A 138 -2.49 16.64 4.90
CA ARG A 138 -1.47 15.65 4.52
C ARG A 138 -0.65 15.12 5.70
N ASN A 139 -0.46 15.97 6.74
CA ASN A 139 0.29 15.56 7.93
C ASN A 139 -0.51 14.58 8.79
N ALA A 140 -1.83 14.60 8.71
CA ALA A 140 -2.71 13.70 9.44
C ALA A 140 -2.90 12.33 8.76
N VAL A 141 -2.45 12.16 7.51
CA VAL A 141 -2.70 10.95 6.72
C VAL A 141 -2.19 9.68 7.42
N THR A 142 -0.98 9.71 7.96
CA THR A 142 -0.40 8.52 8.62
C THR A 142 -1.24 8.07 9.82
N GLU A 143 -1.67 9.02 10.64
CA GLU A 143 -2.53 8.74 11.78
C GLU A 143 -3.91 8.26 11.32
N TYR A 144 -4.51 8.93 10.34
CA TYR A 144 -5.82 8.59 9.79
C TYR A 144 -5.92 7.16 9.28
N VAL A 145 -4.95 6.70 8.46
CA VAL A 145 -4.99 5.34 7.91
C VAL A 145 -4.73 4.27 8.97
N LEU A 146 -4.03 4.61 10.05
CA LEU A 146 -3.75 3.72 11.19
C LEU A 146 -4.85 3.74 12.26
N HIS A 147 -5.92 4.50 12.07
CA HIS A 147 -7.10 4.49 12.92
C HIS A 147 -8.27 3.72 12.28
N LYS A 148 -9.15 3.20 13.14
CA LYS A 148 -10.37 2.54 12.70
C LYS A 148 -11.36 3.55 12.09
N PRO A 149 -12.13 3.18 11.07
CA PRO A 149 -13.24 4.00 10.58
C PRO A 149 -14.35 4.12 11.63
N SER A 150 -15.24 5.13 11.49
CA SER A 150 -16.49 5.15 12.24
C SER A 150 -17.39 3.98 11.86
N GLN A 151 -18.48 3.75 12.58
CA GLN A 151 -19.40 2.67 12.24
C GLN A 151 -20.09 2.92 10.88
N GLU A 152 -20.42 4.17 10.59
CA GLU A 152 -21.01 4.58 9.32
C GLU A 152 -20.02 4.38 8.16
N GLU A 153 -18.81 4.91 8.29
CA GLU A 153 -17.76 4.71 7.27
C GLU A 153 -17.46 3.24 7.05
N ARG A 154 -17.43 2.44 8.13
CA ARG A 154 -17.20 0.99 8.02
C ARG A 154 -18.33 0.31 7.26
N ALA A 155 -19.58 0.65 7.50
CA ALA A 155 -20.72 0.09 6.77
C ALA A 155 -20.66 0.45 5.28
N GLU A 156 -20.28 1.68 4.95
CA GLU A 156 -20.09 2.12 3.55
C GLU A 156 -18.94 1.36 2.87
N VAL A 157 -17.81 1.22 3.53
CA VAL A 157 -16.66 0.43 3.03
C VAL A 157 -17.08 -1.04 2.84
N ASP A 158 -17.84 -1.62 3.76
CA ASP A 158 -18.32 -3.00 3.67
C ASP A 158 -19.27 -3.18 2.49
N ALA A 159 -20.14 -2.20 2.19
CA ALA A 159 -21.01 -2.22 1.02
C ALA A 159 -20.20 -2.11 -0.30
N ALA A 160 -19.14 -1.29 -0.31
CA ALA A 160 -18.22 -1.20 -1.45
C ALA A 160 -17.48 -2.53 -1.68
N MET A 161 -17.03 -3.17 -0.59
CA MET A 161 -16.38 -4.49 -0.66
C MET A 161 -17.31 -5.57 -1.20
N ALA A 162 -18.59 -5.56 -0.84
CA ALA A 162 -19.56 -6.51 -1.39
C ALA A 162 -19.61 -6.41 -2.92
N ARG A 163 -19.70 -5.19 -3.48
CA ARG A 163 -19.66 -4.98 -4.94
C ARG A 163 -18.33 -5.43 -5.57
N ALA A 164 -17.22 -5.22 -4.86
CA ALA A 164 -15.92 -5.70 -5.32
C ALA A 164 -15.85 -7.22 -5.37
N LEU A 165 -16.39 -7.90 -4.36
CA LEU A 165 -16.46 -9.37 -4.30
C LEU A 165 -17.30 -9.95 -5.43
N ASP A 166 -18.41 -9.28 -5.84
CA ASP A 166 -19.27 -9.70 -6.94
C ASP A 166 -18.59 -9.69 -8.32
N VAL A 167 -17.49 -8.96 -8.47
CA VAL A 167 -16.74 -8.90 -9.73
C VAL A 167 -15.45 -9.74 -9.73
N LEU A 168 -14.98 -10.20 -8.58
CA LEU A 168 -13.78 -11.05 -8.50
C LEU A 168 -13.87 -12.33 -9.33
N PRO A 169 -15.01 -13.02 -9.44
CA PRO A 169 -15.14 -14.18 -10.34
C PRO A 169 -14.80 -13.85 -11.80
N LEU A 170 -15.21 -12.68 -12.32
CA LEU A 170 -14.85 -12.24 -13.68
C LEU A 170 -13.32 -12.00 -13.78
N VAL A 171 -12.74 -11.36 -12.77
CA VAL A 171 -11.30 -11.14 -12.70
C VAL A 171 -10.55 -12.48 -12.78
N LEU A 172 -10.99 -13.47 -12.03
CA LEU A 172 -10.38 -14.80 -11.97
C LEU A 172 -10.60 -15.61 -13.26
N ALA A 173 -11.73 -15.39 -13.94
CA ALA A 173 -12.01 -15.97 -15.25
C ALA A 173 -11.15 -15.39 -16.38
N GLY A 174 -10.33 -14.35 -16.08
CA GLY A 174 -9.44 -13.72 -17.07
C GLY A 174 -10.03 -12.49 -17.77
N ASP A 175 -11.15 -11.97 -17.28
CA ASP A 175 -11.79 -10.75 -17.79
C ASP A 175 -11.76 -9.61 -16.75
N PRO A 176 -10.57 -9.03 -16.44
CA PRO A 176 -10.49 -7.91 -15.53
C PRO A 176 -11.07 -6.61 -16.11
N GLN A 177 -11.15 -6.48 -17.44
CA GLN A 177 -11.76 -5.32 -18.11
C GLN A 177 -13.30 -5.34 -17.94
N GLY A 178 -13.93 -6.48 -18.16
CA GLY A 178 -15.37 -6.65 -17.92
C GLY A 178 -15.71 -6.48 -16.44
N ALA A 179 -14.88 -6.98 -15.54
CA ALA A 179 -15.01 -6.77 -14.09
C ALA A 179 -14.94 -5.28 -13.74
N MET A 180 -13.98 -4.55 -14.31
CA MET A 180 -13.82 -3.11 -14.12
C MET A 180 -15.06 -2.36 -14.64
N LEU A 181 -15.52 -2.66 -15.85
CA LEU A 181 -16.70 -2.02 -16.42
C LEU A 181 -17.93 -2.25 -15.54
N LYS A 182 -18.20 -3.50 -15.16
CA LYS A 182 -19.31 -3.86 -14.27
C LYS A 182 -19.23 -3.11 -12.93
N LEU A 183 -18.05 -3.07 -12.31
CA LEU A 183 -17.85 -2.39 -11.03
C LEU A 183 -18.09 -0.88 -11.13
N HIS A 184 -17.69 -0.24 -12.24
CA HIS A 184 -17.82 1.20 -12.43
C HIS A 184 -19.23 1.63 -12.87
N THR A 185 -20.02 0.74 -13.45
CA THR A 185 -21.40 1.03 -13.87
C THR A 185 -22.44 0.70 -12.79
N THR A 186 -22.07 -0.08 -11.78
CA THR A 186 -22.96 -0.36 -10.64
C THR A 186 -23.14 0.91 -9.80
N PRO A 187 -24.39 1.36 -9.55
CA PRO A 187 -24.63 2.56 -8.76
C PRO A 187 -24.01 2.44 -7.38
N GLU A 188 -23.28 3.47 -6.98
CA GLU A 188 -22.83 3.60 -5.59
C GLU A 188 -24.00 4.01 -4.70
N PRO A 189 -24.12 3.47 -3.48
CA PRO A 189 -25.03 4.01 -2.51
C PRO A 189 -24.70 5.49 -2.34
N VAL A 190 -25.70 6.36 -2.49
CA VAL A 190 -25.49 7.81 -2.37
C VAL A 190 -25.10 8.06 -0.91
N ALA A 191 -23.81 8.20 -0.65
CA ALA A 191 -23.34 8.75 0.60
C ALA A 191 -23.92 10.17 0.69
N LYS A 192 -24.68 10.47 1.73
CA LYS A 192 -25.12 11.84 2.02
C LYS A 192 -23.86 12.69 2.16
N ALA A 193 -23.55 13.43 1.10
CA ALA A 193 -22.49 14.41 1.12
C ALA A 193 -22.93 15.53 2.06
N GLU A 194 -22.61 15.44 3.33
CA GLU A 194 -22.45 16.63 4.16
C GLU A 194 -21.16 17.31 3.70
N LYS A 195 -21.36 18.32 2.86
CA LYS A 195 -20.30 19.30 2.59
C LYS A 195 -19.88 19.90 3.93
N PRO A 196 -18.59 19.95 4.26
CA PRO A 196 -18.15 20.80 5.37
C PRO A 196 -18.58 22.22 5.04
N GLN A 197 -19.49 22.75 5.84
CA GLN A 197 -19.87 24.15 5.77
C GLN A 197 -18.62 24.97 6.07
N ARG A 198 -18.12 25.62 5.04
CA ARG A 198 -17.12 26.68 5.17
C ARG A 198 -17.76 27.76 6.07
N PRO A 199 -17.16 28.12 7.21
CA PRO A 199 -17.71 29.20 8.00
C PRO A 199 -17.73 30.46 7.14
N GLU A 200 -18.92 31.04 6.99
CA GLU A 200 -19.08 32.34 6.34
C GLU A 200 -18.27 33.39 7.11
N PRO A 201 -17.55 34.28 6.43
CA PRO A 201 -16.92 35.41 7.09
C PRO A 201 -18.01 36.34 7.59
N SER A 202 -18.14 36.45 8.92
CA SER A 202 -19.00 37.40 9.56
C SER A 202 -18.66 38.82 9.06
N ALA A 203 -19.63 39.42 8.40
CA ALA A 203 -19.54 40.78 7.94
C ALA A 203 -19.74 41.74 9.12
N LYS A 204 -18.94 42.80 9.10
CA LYS A 204 -19.12 44.11 9.70
C LYS A 204 -18.84 44.29 11.19
N ALA A 205 -17.71 44.89 11.47
CA ALA A 205 -17.61 45.90 12.51
C ALA A 205 -16.99 47.19 11.93
N ASP A 206 -17.63 48.27 12.27
CA ASP A 206 -17.53 49.59 11.72
C ASP A 206 -16.20 50.32 11.95
N LYS A 207 -16.06 51.34 11.10
CA LYS A 207 -15.06 52.42 11.13
C LYS A 207 -14.89 53.04 12.51
N ALA A 208 -13.66 53.15 12.99
CA ALA A 208 -13.22 54.32 13.76
C ALA A 208 -11.68 54.35 13.86
N GLY A 209 -11.12 55.52 13.53
CA GLY A 209 -9.95 56.09 14.22
C GLY A 209 -8.57 55.75 13.64
N LYS A 210 -8.10 56.65 12.78
CA LYS A 210 -6.71 56.84 12.42
C LYS A 210 -5.89 57.30 13.63
N PRO A 211 -4.79 56.66 14.08
CA PRO A 211 -3.83 57.29 14.99
C PRO A 211 -2.67 57.91 14.23
N PRO A 212 -1.99 58.89 14.83
CA PRO A 212 -1.07 59.80 14.15
C PRO A 212 0.33 59.23 13.93
N LYS A 213 0.97 59.80 12.93
CA LYS A 213 2.31 59.65 12.48
C LYS A 213 3.31 60.00 13.58
N LEU A 214 4.20 59.09 13.95
CA LEU A 214 5.40 59.38 14.73
C LEU A 214 6.65 59.12 13.89
N GLU A 215 7.52 60.13 13.97
CA GLU A 215 8.73 60.37 13.22
C GLU A 215 9.81 59.32 13.41
N LYS A 216 10.66 59.20 12.38
CA LYS A 216 11.92 58.44 12.37
C LYS A 216 13.00 59.20 13.14
N PRO A 217 13.89 58.57 13.88
CA PRO A 217 15.22 59.08 14.15
C PRO A 217 16.23 58.51 13.18
N GLN A 218 17.16 59.37 12.76
CA GLN A 218 18.31 59.14 11.88
C GLN A 218 19.53 58.62 12.65
N PRO A 219 20.61 58.22 11.95
CA PRO A 219 21.59 57.20 12.39
C PRO A 219 22.82 57.85 13.06
N GLY A 220 23.42 57.13 13.98
CA GLY A 220 24.68 57.47 14.63
C GLY A 220 25.68 56.34 14.62
N THR A 221 26.71 56.53 13.83
CA THR A 221 28.19 56.33 14.01
C THR A 221 28.77 55.04 14.59
N LYS A 222 29.59 54.45 13.74
CA LYS A 222 30.91 53.77 13.85
C LYS A 222 31.56 53.55 15.22
N ALA A 223 32.05 52.29 15.39
CA ALA A 223 33.41 51.92 15.83
C ALA A 223 33.50 50.37 15.76
N GLU A 224 34.30 49.84 14.96
CA GLU A 224 35.72 49.46 14.92
C GLU A 224 36.09 48.23 15.75
N LYS A 225 36.61 47.25 14.99
CA LYS A 225 37.78 46.36 15.18
C LYS A 225 37.72 45.26 16.24
N SER A 226 37.89 44.09 15.84
CA SER A 226 39.08 43.25 15.70
C SER A 226 38.80 41.82 16.10
N GLY A 227 39.24 40.90 15.34
CA GLY A 227 40.00 39.76 15.70
C GLY A 227 39.69 38.47 14.97
N LYS A 228 40.42 38.18 13.92
CA LYS A 228 40.75 36.85 13.38
C LYS A 228 42.16 36.56 13.87
N PRO A 229 42.78 35.38 13.83
CA PRO A 229 42.42 34.06 13.31
C PRO A 229 42.95 32.87 14.18
N ALA A 230 42.77 31.65 13.75
CA ALA A 230 43.72 30.52 13.65
C ALA A 230 42.91 29.21 13.42
N LYS A 231 43.05 28.56 12.32
CA LYS A 231 43.99 27.60 11.72
C LYS A 231 44.17 26.30 12.50
N ALA A 232 43.87 25.25 11.73
CA ALA A 232 44.56 23.97 11.52
C ALA A 232 44.37 22.94 12.66
N ASP A 233 44.02 21.68 12.38
CA ASP A 233 44.91 20.72 11.74
C ASP A 233 44.19 19.54 11.09
N LYS A 234 44.77 19.13 9.98
CA LYS A 234 44.64 17.86 9.31
C LYS A 234 45.25 16.75 10.14
N VAL A 235 44.68 15.57 10.14
CA VAL A 235 45.44 14.32 10.15
C VAL A 235 44.84 13.38 9.12
N GLU A 236 45.65 13.13 8.11
CA GLU A 236 45.59 11.98 7.17
C GLU A 236 46.13 10.74 7.89
N ALA A 237 45.72 9.62 7.38
CA ALA A 237 46.51 8.44 6.96
C ALA A 237 45.68 7.19 7.21
N SER A 238 45.37 6.50 6.20
CA SER A 238 46.07 5.61 5.29
C SER A 238 46.02 4.15 5.66
N ALA A 239 45.79 3.40 4.58
CA ALA A 239 46.26 2.07 4.25
C ALA A 239 45.33 0.92 4.68
N ASP A 240 44.82 0.23 3.78
CA ASP A 240 45.12 -0.69 2.65
C ASP A 240 44.99 -2.17 3.04
N PRO A 241 44.66 -3.00 2.09
CA PRO A 241 43.87 -4.23 2.24
C PRO A 241 44.79 -5.46 2.20
N SER A 242 44.19 -6.55 2.28
CA SER A 242 44.65 -7.88 1.92
C SER A 242 44.68 -8.89 3.06
N LYS A 243 43.83 -9.87 2.99
CA LYS A 243 44.25 -11.27 2.88
C LYS A 243 43.08 -12.17 2.49
N ALA A 244 43.35 -12.85 1.42
CA ALA A 244 42.64 -13.99 0.88
C ALA A 244 42.57 -15.16 1.84
N GLY A 245 41.52 -15.99 1.69
CA GLY A 245 41.48 -17.26 2.39
C GLY A 245 40.28 -18.13 2.08
N LYS A 246 40.30 -18.86 0.96
CA LYS A 246 39.85 -20.26 0.76
C LYS A 246 38.39 -20.66 1.02
N SER A 247 37.63 -20.86 -0.05
CA SER A 247 37.09 -22.17 -0.52
C SER A 247 36.54 -23.12 0.54
N GLY A 248 35.26 -23.34 0.52
CA GLY A 248 34.58 -24.48 1.11
C GLY A 248 33.29 -24.72 0.37
N GLY A 249 33.33 -25.64 -0.61
CA GLY A 249 32.18 -26.13 -1.36
C GLY A 249 31.24 -26.90 -0.44
N ILE A 250 29.96 -26.66 -0.57
CA ILE A 250 28.91 -27.54 -0.10
C ILE A 250 28.02 -27.86 -1.29
N GLY A 251 28.48 -28.88 -2.03
CA GLY A 251 27.61 -29.64 -2.89
C GLY A 251 26.80 -30.62 -2.06
N SER A 252 25.64 -31.00 -2.61
CA SER A 252 24.85 -32.17 -2.22
C SER A 252 23.89 -32.01 -1.03
N PHE A 253 22.72 -31.39 -1.27
CA PHE A 253 21.49 -31.76 -0.55
C PHE A 253 20.23 -31.49 -1.42
N PHE A 254 20.24 -31.94 -2.67
CA PHE A 254 19.03 -31.92 -3.52
C PHE A 254 18.85 -33.29 -4.18
N LYS A 255 18.43 -34.27 -3.37
CA LYS A 255 17.95 -35.54 -3.90
C LYS A 255 17.04 -36.24 -2.89
N LYS A 256 15.77 -35.73 -2.78
CA LYS A 256 14.67 -36.54 -2.22
C LYS A 256 13.39 -35.67 -2.30
N PHE A 257 12.61 -35.86 -3.34
CA PHE A 257 11.17 -35.65 -3.47
C PHE A 257 10.82 -35.41 -4.94
N LEU A 258 10.97 -36.47 -5.71
CA LEU A 258 10.24 -36.68 -6.96
C LEU A 258 9.48 -37.98 -6.79
N PRO A 259 8.17 -38.05 -7.04
CA PRO A 259 7.49 -39.32 -7.17
C PRO A 259 7.82 -39.92 -8.53
N ASP A 260 8.21 -41.20 -8.51
CA ASP A 260 8.40 -42.05 -9.65
C ASP A 260 7.15 -42.13 -10.50
N SER A 261 7.30 -41.76 -11.75
CA SER A 261 6.36 -42.11 -12.82
C SER A 261 6.99 -43.27 -13.61
N ASP A 262 6.62 -44.48 -13.27
CA ASP A 262 6.92 -45.67 -14.07
C ASP A 262 5.68 -46.02 -14.94
N PRO A 263 5.80 -46.00 -16.27
CA PRO A 263 4.74 -46.46 -17.17
C PRO A 263 5.16 -47.79 -17.79
N ALA A 264 4.97 -48.92 -17.09
CA ALA A 264 4.85 -50.22 -17.79
C ALA A 264 4.49 -51.35 -16.83
N ARG A 265 3.24 -51.80 -16.82
CA ARG A 265 2.94 -53.22 -16.78
C ARG A 265 1.54 -53.46 -17.37
N LYS A 266 1.59 -53.85 -18.63
CA LYS A 266 0.56 -54.72 -19.25
C LYS A 266 0.59 -56.10 -18.58
N LYS A 267 -0.52 -56.52 -18.07
CA LYS A 267 -1.19 -57.81 -18.42
C LYS A 267 -2.49 -57.89 -17.65
#